data_a742054f9a4d9f7f65ddf80058edbe60
#
_entry.id   a742054f9a4d9f7f65ddf80058edbe60
#
_cell.length_a   1.000
_cell.length_b   1.000
_cell.length_c   1.000
_cell.angle_alpha   90.00
_cell.angle_beta   90.00
_cell.angle_gamma   90.00
#
_symmetry.space_group_name_H-M   'P 1'
#
loop_
_entity.id
_entity.type
_entity.pdbx_description
1 polymer ?
#
loop_
_entity_poly.entity_id
_entity_poly.type
_entity_poly.pdbx_seq_one_letter_code
_entity_poly.pdbx_strand_id
1 'polypeptide(L)'
;FTYAKLVELARKGDVAETRRIFDTPYARPTPTKIPAGHLFLDGLPQGSYQASLDLGTAVAFFSQKGTTILRAFLCMGRPVGVLMLPEAYRDAELTVERPSFGNGTQAAEAGNSVSPGSLQQLALPDAIPETEDGMIGFSQKVDDRTAYTLLCKKCGTTLYYTAVQAENVEKASQLAKLELCAAEDMGAEKL
;
A
#
# COMPACT_ATOMS: atom_id res chain seq x y z
N PHE A 1 -25.87 12.88 -12.20
CA PHE A 1 -25.42 14.08 -11.49
C PHE A 1 -24.49 14.90 -12.39
N THR A 2 -24.65 16.23 -12.39
CA THR A 2 -23.91 17.13 -13.27
C THR A 2 -23.10 18.15 -12.47
N TYR A 3 -22.02 18.67 -13.06
CA TYR A 3 -21.23 19.76 -12.47
C TYR A 3 -22.07 21.01 -12.13
N ALA A 4 -23.04 21.33 -12.99
CA ALA A 4 -23.98 22.43 -12.75
C ALA A 4 -24.76 22.26 -11.45
N LYS A 5 -25.19 21.04 -11.13
CA LYS A 5 -25.87 20.73 -9.87
C LYS A 5 -24.98 20.89 -8.67
N LEU A 6 -23.69 20.51 -8.77
CA LEU A 6 -22.70 20.74 -7.72
C LEU A 6 -22.52 22.24 -7.45
N VAL A 7 -22.36 23.04 -8.49
CA VAL A 7 -22.22 24.49 -8.36
C VAL A 7 -23.46 25.14 -7.71
N GLU A 8 -24.67 24.68 -8.09
CA GLU A 8 -25.91 25.13 -7.45
C GLU A 8 -25.93 24.84 -5.96
N LEU A 9 -25.63 23.59 -5.56
CA LEU A 9 -25.61 23.18 -4.16
C LEU A 9 -24.54 23.92 -3.35
N ALA A 10 -23.35 24.09 -3.93
CA ALA A 10 -22.26 24.85 -3.30
C ALA A 10 -22.66 26.33 -3.08
N ARG A 11 -23.31 26.96 -4.05
CA ARG A 11 -23.81 28.34 -3.91
C ARG A 11 -24.90 28.49 -2.85
N LYS A 12 -25.72 27.45 -2.65
CA LYS A 12 -26.74 27.42 -1.60
C LYS A 12 -26.18 27.07 -0.22
N GLY A 13 -24.92 26.63 -0.16
CA GLY A 13 -24.32 26.14 1.08
C GLY A 13 -24.96 24.82 1.58
N ASP A 14 -25.62 24.07 0.70
CA ASP A 14 -26.30 22.83 1.04
C ASP A 14 -25.29 21.67 1.13
N VAL A 15 -24.56 21.67 2.24
CA VAL A 15 -23.52 20.65 2.53
C VAL A 15 -24.14 19.26 2.69
N ALA A 16 -25.35 19.16 3.28
CA ALA A 16 -26.00 17.89 3.54
C ALA A 16 -26.35 17.18 2.23
N GLU A 17 -26.99 17.88 1.30
CA GLU A 17 -27.37 17.32 0.01
C GLU A 17 -26.14 17.06 -0.87
N THR A 18 -25.11 17.92 -0.78
CA THR A 18 -23.84 17.69 -1.46
C THR A 18 -23.20 16.38 -1.01
N ARG A 19 -23.08 16.16 0.30
CA ARG A 19 -22.58 14.90 0.87
C ARG A 19 -23.44 13.70 0.47
N ARG A 20 -24.75 13.82 0.59
CA ARG A 20 -25.67 12.75 0.21
C ARG A 20 -25.41 12.28 -1.24
N ILE A 21 -25.21 13.20 -2.16
CA ILE A 21 -25.03 12.89 -3.57
C ILE A 21 -23.62 12.35 -3.84
N PHE A 22 -22.58 12.96 -3.24
CA PHE A 22 -21.19 12.59 -3.54
C PHE A 22 -20.70 11.43 -2.68
N ASP A 23 -21.12 11.33 -1.40
CA ASP A 23 -20.64 10.31 -0.49
C ASP A 23 -21.42 8.98 -0.63
N THR A 24 -22.67 9.02 -1.12
CA THR A 24 -23.50 7.82 -1.32
C THR A 24 -22.81 6.77 -2.22
N PRO A 25 -22.12 7.09 -3.31
CA PRO A 25 -21.40 6.10 -4.10
C PRO A 25 -20.31 5.37 -3.31
N TYR A 26 -19.68 6.06 -2.34
CA TYR A 26 -18.63 5.48 -1.49
C TYR A 26 -19.18 4.56 -0.40
N ALA A 27 -20.47 4.63 -0.10
CA ALA A 27 -21.12 3.71 0.81
C ALA A 27 -21.49 2.35 0.16
N ARG A 28 -21.28 2.21 -1.15
CA ARG A 28 -21.53 0.97 -1.87
C ARG A 28 -20.29 0.07 -1.81
N PRO A 29 -20.45 -1.27 -1.82
CA PRO A 29 -19.31 -2.18 -1.79
C PRO A 29 -18.44 -2.09 -3.06
N THR A 30 -19.03 -1.67 -4.19
CA THR A 30 -18.34 -1.55 -5.50
C THR A 30 -18.78 -0.30 -6.25
N PRO A 31 -17.89 0.33 -7.03
CA PRO A 31 -16.44 0.13 -7.05
C PRO A 31 -15.77 0.73 -5.80
N THR A 32 -14.81 0.03 -5.22
CA THR A 32 -14.02 0.55 -4.09
C THR A 32 -12.54 0.23 -4.28
N LYS A 33 -11.67 1.04 -3.67
CA LYS A 33 -10.23 0.77 -3.61
C LYS A 33 -9.97 -0.12 -2.41
N ILE A 34 -9.29 -1.23 -2.62
CA ILE A 34 -8.82 -2.12 -1.56
C ILE A 34 -7.36 -1.76 -1.29
N PRO A 35 -7.02 -1.30 -0.07
CA PRO A 35 -5.62 -1.10 0.31
C PRO A 35 -4.86 -2.42 0.22
N ALA A 36 -3.68 -2.42 -0.40
CA ALA A 36 -2.91 -3.65 -0.58
C ALA A 36 -2.34 -4.19 0.73
N GLY A 37 -1.99 -3.32 1.66
CA GLY A 37 -1.40 -3.68 2.95
C GLY A 37 -0.49 -2.59 3.49
N HIS A 38 0.09 -2.85 4.66
CA HIS A 38 1.05 -1.96 5.29
C HIS A 38 2.38 -2.70 5.52
N LEU A 39 3.48 -1.97 5.29
CA LEU A 39 4.82 -2.40 5.62
C LEU A 39 5.30 -1.57 6.80
N PHE A 40 5.69 -2.23 7.88
CA PHE A 40 6.26 -1.57 9.05
C PHE A 40 7.74 -1.94 9.18
N LEU A 41 8.55 -0.94 9.48
CA LEU A 41 9.97 -1.08 9.79
C LEU A 41 10.19 -0.60 11.21
N ASP A 42 10.36 -1.53 12.12
CA ASP A 42 10.71 -1.24 13.50
C ASP A 42 12.23 -1.10 13.67
N GLY A 43 12.65 -0.35 14.69
CA GLY A 43 14.07 -0.06 14.93
C GLY A 43 14.60 1.19 14.22
N LEU A 44 13.77 1.91 13.48
CA LEU A 44 14.12 3.23 12.94
C LEU A 44 13.97 4.32 14.02
N PRO A 45 14.73 5.45 13.90
CA PRO A 45 14.65 6.52 14.89
C PRO A 45 13.24 7.12 14.94
N GLN A 46 12.76 7.40 16.14
CA GLN A 46 11.45 8.04 16.34
C GLN A 46 11.57 9.57 16.16
N GLY A 47 10.47 10.20 15.73
CA GLY A 47 10.36 11.67 15.65
C GLY A 47 10.01 12.18 14.27
N SER A 48 10.28 13.45 14.03
CA SER A 48 9.94 14.12 12.76
C SER A 48 10.96 13.78 11.67
N TYR A 49 10.45 13.49 10.50
CA TYR A 49 11.22 13.20 9.29
C TYR A 49 11.04 14.31 8.26
N GLN A 50 12.08 14.49 7.46
CA GLN A 50 12.01 15.26 6.21
C GLN A 50 12.01 14.27 5.06
N ALA A 51 11.06 14.42 4.14
CA ALA A 51 11.00 13.64 2.92
C ALA A 51 11.29 14.54 1.71
N SER A 52 12.07 14.05 0.77
CA SER A 52 12.33 14.69 -0.51
C SER A 52 12.29 13.66 -1.63
N LEU A 53 11.88 14.07 -2.82
CA LEU A 53 11.88 13.26 -4.04
C LEU A 53 12.79 13.92 -5.06
N ASP A 54 13.82 13.22 -5.50
CA ASP A 54 14.63 13.62 -6.66
C ASP A 54 13.88 13.22 -7.93
N LEU A 55 13.38 14.19 -8.66
CA LEU A 55 12.63 13.97 -9.90
C LEU A 55 13.53 13.48 -11.07
N GLY A 56 14.83 13.71 -10.99
CA GLY A 56 15.79 13.24 -12.02
C GLY A 56 16.04 11.74 -11.93
N THR A 57 16.07 11.20 -10.71
CA THR A 57 16.34 9.78 -10.45
C THR A 57 15.11 8.99 -9.99
N ALA A 58 14.00 9.70 -9.70
CA ALA A 58 12.79 9.13 -9.11
C ALA A 58 13.02 8.44 -7.75
N VAL A 59 14.05 8.84 -7.00
CA VAL A 59 14.38 8.30 -5.68
C VAL A 59 13.84 9.23 -4.59
N ALA A 60 13.08 8.67 -3.66
CA ALA A 60 12.66 9.34 -2.44
C ALA A 60 13.70 9.15 -1.32
N PHE A 61 13.97 10.21 -0.59
CA PHE A 61 14.87 10.22 0.55
C PHE A 61 14.10 10.62 1.80
N PHE A 62 14.30 9.87 2.86
CA PHE A 62 13.78 10.19 4.18
C PHE A 62 14.95 10.46 5.12
N SER A 63 14.94 11.63 5.73
CA SER A 63 16.06 12.10 6.57
C SER A 63 15.55 12.56 7.93
N GLN A 64 16.39 12.38 8.94
CA GLN A 64 16.18 12.91 10.27
C GLN A 64 17.44 13.64 10.73
N LYS A 65 17.28 14.87 11.20
CA LYS A 65 18.40 15.73 11.63
C LYS A 65 19.54 15.82 10.60
N GLY A 66 19.17 15.89 9.31
CA GLY A 66 20.11 15.98 8.21
C GLY A 66 20.78 14.66 7.78
N THR A 67 20.47 13.54 8.43
CA THR A 67 20.99 12.22 8.07
C THR A 67 19.91 11.41 7.33
N THR A 68 20.24 10.88 6.15
CA THR A 68 19.34 9.98 5.42
C THR A 68 19.22 8.66 6.17
N ILE A 69 17.98 8.26 6.45
CA ILE A 69 17.66 7.03 7.18
C ILE A 69 16.96 5.98 6.28
N LEU A 70 16.46 6.41 5.13
CA LEU A 70 15.80 5.54 4.17
C LEU A 70 15.86 6.17 2.79
N ARG A 71 16.14 5.37 1.77
CA ARG A 71 15.91 5.68 0.36
C ARG A 71 14.88 4.72 -0.19
N ALA A 72 13.99 5.20 -1.06
CA ALA A 72 12.91 4.39 -1.63
C ALA A 72 12.72 4.71 -3.11
N PHE A 73 12.47 3.71 -3.93
CA PHE A 73 12.08 3.88 -5.31
C PHE A 73 11.22 2.71 -5.81
N LEU A 74 10.52 2.92 -6.91
CA LEU A 74 9.81 1.88 -7.65
C LEU A 74 10.56 1.58 -8.94
N CYS A 75 10.72 0.30 -9.25
CA CYS A 75 11.42 -0.13 -10.46
C CYS A 75 10.59 0.18 -11.70
N MET A 76 11.24 0.74 -12.72
CA MET A 76 10.59 0.94 -14.00
C MET A 76 10.51 -0.40 -14.76
N GLY A 77 9.29 -0.81 -15.14
CA GLY A 77 9.06 -2.04 -15.89
C GLY A 77 8.90 -3.32 -15.07
N ARG A 78 8.96 -3.21 -13.72
CA ARG A 78 8.66 -4.31 -12.79
C ARG A 78 7.78 -3.82 -11.65
N PRO A 79 6.83 -4.63 -11.15
CA PRO A 79 5.99 -4.26 -10.01
C PRO A 79 6.74 -4.43 -8.68
N VAL A 80 7.97 -3.92 -8.59
CA VAL A 80 8.83 -4.05 -7.41
C VAL A 80 9.22 -2.68 -6.89
N GLY A 81 9.05 -2.49 -5.59
CA GLY A 81 9.60 -1.37 -4.87
C GLY A 81 10.81 -1.77 -4.04
N VAL A 82 11.73 -0.83 -3.86
CA VAL A 82 12.97 -1.02 -3.12
C VAL A 82 13.08 0.01 -2.02
N LEU A 83 13.39 -0.46 -0.81
CA LEU A 83 13.76 0.38 0.32
C LEU A 83 15.21 0.05 0.71
N MET A 84 16.04 1.08 0.86
CA MET A 84 17.45 0.94 1.22
C MET A 84 17.72 1.65 2.53
N LEU A 85 18.19 0.90 3.51
CA LEU A 85 18.55 1.39 4.84
C LEU A 85 20.06 1.60 4.94
N PRO A 86 20.54 2.59 5.72
CA PRO A 86 21.92 2.63 6.16
C PRO A 86 22.30 1.41 7.00
N GLU A 87 23.57 1.08 7.04
CA GLU A 87 24.09 -0.08 7.78
C GLU A 87 23.71 -0.05 9.27
N ALA A 88 23.58 1.14 9.86
CA ALA A 88 23.14 1.31 11.25
C ALA A 88 21.74 0.75 11.54
N TYR A 89 20.93 0.52 10.52
CA TYR A 89 19.57 -0.01 10.63
C TYR A 89 19.41 -1.39 9.96
N ARG A 90 20.52 -2.11 9.81
CA ARG A 90 20.52 -3.49 9.24
C ARG A 90 19.57 -4.42 9.98
N ASP A 91 19.46 -4.27 11.29
CA ASP A 91 18.64 -5.13 12.15
C ASP A 91 17.20 -4.63 12.34
N ALA A 92 16.78 -3.59 11.56
CA ALA A 92 15.40 -3.15 11.57
C ALA A 92 14.48 -4.32 11.19
N GLU A 93 13.43 -4.52 11.99
CA GLU A 93 12.47 -5.60 11.77
C GLU A 93 11.39 -5.18 10.77
N LEU A 94 11.08 -6.07 9.84
CA LEU A 94 10.03 -5.89 8.86
C LEU A 94 8.79 -6.67 9.27
N THR A 95 7.67 -5.97 9.34
CA THR A 95 6.35 -6.58 9.51
C THR A 95 5.44 -6.20 8.36
N VAL A 96 4.65 -7.15 7.88
CA VAL A 96 3.65 -6.95 6.83
C VAL A 96 2.27 -7.19 7.42
N GLU A 97 1.42 -6.18 7.34
CA GLU A 97 0.06 -6.29 7.87
C GLU A 97 -0.99 -6.10 6.78
N ARG A 98 -1.97 -6.97 6.81
CA ARG A 98 -3.21 -6.79 6.07
C ARG A 98 -3.98 -5.62 6.70
N PRO A 99 -4.57 -4.70 5.89
CA PRO A 99 -5.46 -3.69 6.42
C PRO A 99 -6.63 -4.35 7.15
N SER A 100 -6.86 -3.99 8.40
CA SER A 100 -8.08 -4.40 9.07
C SER A 100 -9.23 -3.55 8.53
N PHE A 101 -10.19 -4.19 7.90
CA PHE A 101 -11.45 -3.56 7.51
C PHE A 101 -12.41 -3.50 8.70
N GLY A 102 -11.86 -3.16 9.88
CA GLY A 102 -12.45 -3.27 11.21
C GLY A 102 -13.89 -2.80 11.34
N ASN A 103 -14.55 -3.19 12.41
CA ASN A 103 -15.92 -2.84 12.77
C ASN A 103 -16.06 -1.33 13.01
N GLY A 104 -16.06 -0.57 11.95
CA GLY A 104 -16.55 0.76 11.66
C GLY A 104 -16.72 1.82 12.73
N THR A 105 -15.88 1.86 13.76
CA THR A 105 -15.91 2.96 14.75
C THR A 105 -14.81 4.02 14.53
N GLN A 106 -13.90 3.81 13.60
CA GLN A 106 -13.11 4.95 13.13
C GLN A 106 -13.98 5.74 12.15
N ALA A 107 -14.55 6.82 12.66
CA ALA A 107 -15.13 7.86 11.84
C ALA A 107 -14.15 8.13 10.70
N ALA A 108 -14.65 8.17 9.46
CA ALA A 108 -13.89 8.63 8.32
C ALA A 108 -13.30 10.00 8.70
N GLU A 109 -12.06 10.01 9.13
CA GLU A 109 -11.36 11.27 9.34
C GLU A 109 -11.36 11.98 7.98
N ALA A 110 -11.76 13.23 8.04
CA ALA A 110 -12.01 14.06 6.90
C ALA A 110 -10.86 13.94 5.88
N GLY A 111 -11.16 13.43 4.68
CA GLY A 111 -10.23 13.38 3.57
C GLY A 111 -9.94 12.00 2.97
N ASN A 112 -10.33 10.90 3.60
CA ASN A 112 -10.15 9.57 3.00
C ASN A 112 -11.37 9.20 2.14
N SER A 113 -11.13 9.02 0.85
CA SER A 113 -12.14 8.64 -0.14
C SER A 113 -12.61 7.17 -0.06
N VAL A 114 -12.14 6.41 0.94
CA VAL A 114 -12.54 5.02 1.16
C VAL A 114 -13.33 4.97 2.47
N SER A 115 -14.63 4.77 2.36
CA SER A 115 -15.47 4.55 3.54
C SER A 115 -15.16 3.18 4.15
N PRO A 116 -14.80 3.08 5.44
CA PRO A 116 -14.63 1.80 6.12
C PRO A 116 -15.84 0.86 5.94
N GLY A 117 -17.04 1.42 5.90
CA GLY A 117 -18.28 0.67 5.69
C GLY A 117 -18.36 -0.02 4.33
N SER A 118 -17.79 0.55 3.26
CA SER A 118 -17.81 -0.08 1.94
C SER A 118 -16.88 -1.30 1.86
N LEU A 119 -15.73 -1.23 2.53
CA LEU A 119 -14.79 -2.36 2.59
C LEU A 119 -15.32 -3.52 3.43
N GLN A 120 -16.02 -3.23 4.53
CA GLN A 120 -16.69 -4.26 5.33
C GLN A 120 -17.76 -5.02 4.54
N GLN A 121 -18.51 -4.32 3.68
CA GLN A 121 -19.54 -4.93 2.83
C GLN A 121 -18.97 -5.88 1.78
N LEU A 122 -17.67 -5.79 1.47
CA LEU A 122 -17.01 -6.74 0.57
C LEU A 122 -16.89 -8.13 1.19
N ALA A 123 -16.96 -8.26 2.53
CA ALA A 123 -16.85 -9.52 3.25
C ALA A 123 -15.67 -10.38 2.74
N LEU A 124 -14.50 -9.76 2.56
CA LEU A 124 -13.33 -10.46 2.04
C LEU A 124 -12.96 -11.63 2.96
N PRO A 125 -12.62 -12.79 2.39
CA PRO A 125 -12.16 -13.94 3.18
C PRO A 125 -10.85 -13.61 3.90
N ASP A 126 -10.47 -14.45 4.84
CA ASP A 126 -9.20 -14.29 5.53
C ASP A 126 -8.03 -14.35 4.55
N ALA A 127 -7.04 -13.49 4.78
CA ALA A 127 -5.82 -13.51 4.01
C ALA A 127 -5.00 -14.76 4.34
N ILE A 128 -4.32 -15.31 3.35
CA ILE A 128 -3.43 -16.46 3.48
C ILE A 128 -2.02 -15.93 3.75
N PRO A 129 -1.42 -16.20 4.91
CA PRO A 129 -0.04 -15.81 5.18
C PRO A 129 0.93 -16.46 4.18
N GLU A 130 1.93 -15.71 3.79
CA GLU A 130 3.04 -16.16 2.93
C GLU A 130 4.35 -16.00 3.70
N THR A 131 5.02 -17.12 3.99
CA THR A 131 6.31 -17.14 4.67
C THR A 131 7.16 -18.26 4.05
N GLU A 132 8.06 -17.90 3.14
CA GLU A 132 8.92 -18.85 2.45
C GLU A 132 10.23 -18.15 2.05
N ASP A 133 11.36 -18.81 2.21
CA ASP A 133 12.68 -18.34 1.77
C ASP A 133 13.06 -16.92 2.21
N GLY A 134 12.69 -16.56 3.46
CA GLY A 134 12.88 -15.23 4.01
C GLY A 134 11.93 -14.15 3.47
N MET A 135 10.96 -14.54 2.66
CA MET A 135 9.85 -13.67 2.25
C MET A 135 8.77 -13.69 3.31
N ILE A 136 8.12 -12.55 3.50
CA ILE A 136 6.97 -12.38 4.39
C ILE A 136 5.88 -11.57 3.69
N GLY A 137 4.64 -11.93 3.93
CA GLY A 137 3.50 -11.24 3.36
C GLY A 137 2.21 -12.00 3.45
N PHE A 138 1.32 -11.76 2.53
CA PHE A 138 0.05 -12.47 2.46
C PHE A 138 -0.55 -12.41 1.05
N SER A 139 -1.43 -13.38 0.79
CA SER A 139 -2.30 -13.41 -0.39
C SER A 139 -3.74 -13.21 0.02
N GLN A 140 -4.47 -12.40 -0.74
CA GLN A 140 -5.85 -12.04 -0.51
C GLN A 140 -6.72 -12.35 -1.72
N LYS A 141 -7.71 -13.23 -1.55
CA LYS A 141 -8.78 -13.38 -2.52
C LYS A 141 -9.72 -12.18 -2.42
N VAL A 142 -10.02 -11.53 -3.56
CA VAL A 142 -10.95 -10.40 -3.64
C VAL A 142 -12.32 -10.88 -4.11
N ASP A 143 -12.34 -11.64 -5.20
CA ASP A 143 -13.52 -12.25 -5.78
C ASP A 143 -13.16 -13.57 -6.50
N ASP A 144 -14.06 -14.11 -7.32
CA ASP A 144 -13.82 -15.38 -8.02
C ASP A 144 -12.83 -15.28 -9.19
N ARG A 145 -12.43 -14.07 -9.57
CA ARG A 145 -11.53 -13.81 -10.70
C ARG A 145 -10.36 -12.91 -10.34
N THR A 146 -10.25 -12.52 -9.06
CA THR A 146 -9.27 -11.53 -8.63
C THR A 146 -8.70 -11.91 -7.28
N ALA A 147 -7.41 -11.99 -7.22
CA ALA A 147 -6.63 -12.08 -5.99
C ALA A 147 -5.40 -11.18 -6.10
N TYR A 148 -4.83 -10.80 -4.98
CA TYR A 148 -3.53 -10.13 -4.95
C TYR A 148 -2.63 -10.72 -3.87
N THR A 149 -1.34 -10.56 -4.06
CA THR A 149 -0.31 -10.93 -3.09
C THR A 149 0.54 -9.69 -2.82
N LEU A 150 0.67 -9.33 -1.54
CA LEU A 150 1.69 -8.41 -1.04
C LEU A 150 2.80 -9.24 -0.41
N LEU A 151 4.00 -9.14 -0.94
CA LEU A 151 5.14 -9.93 -0.51
C LEU A 151 6.38 -9.04 -0.39
N CYS A 152 7.20 -9.31 0.61
CA CYS A 152 8.42 -8.58 0.91
C CYS A 152 9.55 -9.54 1.22
N LYS A 153 10.78 -9.13 0.88
CA LYS A 153 12.02 -9.82 1.26
C LYS A 153 13.06 -8.80 1.70
N LYS A 154 13.65 -9.04 2.86
CA LYS A 154 14.75 -8.22 3.36
C LYS A 154 16.07 -8.95 3.18
N CYS A 155 17.01 -8.30 2.47
CA CYS A 155 18.36 -8.80 2.16
C CYS A 155 19.38 -7.80 2.73
N GLY A 156 19.86 -8.05 3.95
CA GLY A 156 20.73 -7.11 4.64
C GLY A 156 20.05 -5.75 4.91
N THR A 157 20.56 -4.69 4.30
CA THR A 157 20.01 -3.33 4.38
C THR A 157 19.03 -3.00 3.27
N THR A 158 18.82 -3.90 2.32
CA THR A 158 17.87 -3.70 1.22
C THR A 158 16.61 -4.51 1.44
N LEU A 159 15.47 -3.89 1.21
CA LEU A 159 14.17 -4.51 1.29
C LEU A 159 13.48 -4.36 -0.06
N TYR A 160 13.07 -5.49 -0.61
CA TYR A 160 12.27 -5.58 -1.83
C TYR A 160 10.82 -5.87 -1.45
N TYR A 161 9.87 -5.22 -2.12
CA TYR A 161 8.46 -5.52 -1.94
C TYR A 161 7.72 -5.47 -3.28
N THR A 162 6.67 -6.25 -3.37
CA THR A 162 5.81 -6.28 -4.56
C THR A 162 4.35 -6.47 -4.16
N ALA A 163 3.47 -5.87 -4.94
CA ALA A 163 2.04 -6.13 -4.87
C ALA A 163 1.56 -6.54 -6.27
N VAL A 164 1.18 -7.80 -6.43
CA VAL A 164 0.80 -8.38 -7.72
C VAL A 164 -0.64 -8.87 -7.66
N GLN A 165 -1.41 -8.54 -8.68
CA GLN A 165 -2.77 -9.02 -8.88
C GLN A 165 -2.80 -10.11 -9.96
N ALA A 166 -3.62 -11.14 -9.75
CA ALA A 166 -3.87 -12.21 -10.71
C ALA A 166 -5.30 -12.74 -10.58
N GLU A 167 -5.66 -13.70 -11.42
CA GLU A 167 -6.98 -14.33 -11.43
C GLU A 167 -7.28 -15.22 -10.22
N ASN A 168 -6.25 -15.66 -9.49
CA ASN A 168 -6.37 -16.46 -8.28
C ASN A 168 -5.15 -16.28 -7.37
N VAL A 169 -5.27 -16.77 -6.13
CA VAL A 169 -4.26 -16.66 -5.09
C VAL A 169 -2.94 -17.34 -5.48
N GLU A 170 -3.01 -18.55 -6.03
CA GLU A 170 -1.81 -19.32 -6.41
C GLU A 170 -0.96 -18.57 -7.43
N LYS A 171 -1.60 -18.04 -8.48
CA LYS A 171 -0.91 -17.29 -9.52
C LYS A 171 -0.39 -15.95 -9.03
N ALA A 172 -1.14 -15.24 -8.18
CA ALA A 172 -0.66 -14.00 -7.58
C ALA A 172 0.59 -14.24 -6.71
N SER A 173 0.57 -15.27 -5.87
CA SER A 173 1.71 -15.69 -5.04
C SER A 173 2.93 -16.08 -5.89
N GLN A 174 2.75 -16.92 -6.91
CA GLN A 174 3.84 -17.32 -7.80
C GLN A 174 4.48 -16.14 -8.52
N LEU A 175 3.68 -15.23 -9.08
CA LEU A 175 4.19 -14.04 -9.75
C LEU A 175 4.93 -13.11 -8.78
N ALA A 176 4.40 -12.90 -7.57
CA ALA A 176 5.06 -12.09 -6.56
C ALA A 176 6.43 -12.65 -6.16
N LYS A 177 6.53 -13.97 -5.96
CA LYS A 177 7.80 -14.66 -5.66
C LYS A 177 8.80 -14.53 -6.79
N LEU A 178 8.37 -14.73 -8.03
CA LEU A 178 9.23 -14.58 -9.22
C LEU A 178 9.78 -13.14 -9.34
N GLU A 179 8.95 -12.13 -9.11
CA GLU A 179 9.37 -10.73 -9.19
C GLU A 179 10.39 -10.39 -8.10
N LEU A 180 10.19 -10.86 -6.86
CA LEU A 180 11.13 -10.61 -5.77
C LEU A 180 12.46 -11.34 -5.96
N CYS A 181 12.45 -12.61 -6.40
CA CYS A 181 13.67 -13.34 -6.71
C CYS A 181 14.47 -12.66 -7.83
N ALA A 182 13.79 -12.27 -8.90
CA ALA A 182 14.44 -11.59 -10.01
C ALA A 182 15.03 -10.22 -9.60
N ALA A 183 14.34 -9.49 -8.73
CA ALA A 183 14.83 -8.21 -8.20
C ALA A 183 16.04 -8.39 -7.29
N GLU A 184 16.04 -9.41 -6.43
CA GLU A 184 17.18 -9.76 -5.58
C GLU A 184 18.40 -10.14 -6.41
N ASP A 185 18.23 -10.99 -7.43
CA ASP A 185 19.31 -11.42 -8.32
C ASP A 185 19.92 -10.25 -9.11
N MET A 186 19.11 -9.29 -9.50
CA MET A 186 19.59 -8.09 -10.19
C MET A 186 20.35 -7.14 -9.25
N GLY A 187 19.94 -7.09 -7.99
CA GLY A 187 20.41 -6.12 -7.00
C GLY A 187 19.85 -4.73 -7.20
N ALA A 188 19.67 -3.97 -6.09
CA ALA A 188 19.04 -2.66 -6.09
C ALA A 188 19.68 -1.60 -7.00
N GLU A 189 20.96 -1.75 -7.33
CA GLU A 189 21.72 -0.79 -8.17
C GLU A 189 21.42 -0.92 -9.67
N LYS A 190 20.81 -2.04 -10.09
CA LYS A 190 20.49 -2.32 -11.49
C LYS A 190 18.98 -2.25 -11.79
N LEU A 191 18.20 -2.06 -10.75
CA LEU A 191 16.75 -1.89 -10.83
C LEU A 191 16.37 -0.43 -11.05
#